data_1d437b61e594ad9d66eababdf5882059
#
_entry.id   1d437b61e594ad9d66eababdf5882059
#
_cell.length_a   1.000
_cell.length_b   1.000
_cell.length_c   1.000
_cell.angle_alpha   90.00
_cell.angle_beta   90.00
_cell.angle_gamma   90.00
#
_symmetry.space_group_name_H-M   'P 1'
#
loop_
_entity.id
_entity.type
_entity.pdbx_description
1 polymer ?
#
loop_
_entity_poly.entity_id
_entity_poly.type
_entity_poly.pdbx_seq_one_letter_code
_entity_poly.pdbx_strand_id
1 'polypeptide(L)'
;SHRTGASEHGKDASQRAELKERIIATATEAFTTKGIKSITMDDIAAALGISKRTLYEVFVDKESLLKDCILTVQAERDQYLQEVYEQSHNVLEVILAVFQKSIEMFHKTNKRFFEDIKKYPKVYNMMKERSESDSEKTMSFFMLGVEQGIFRSDVNFAIVNLLVREQFDVLLNTDVCNEYSFIEVYESIMFTYIRGISTEKGAHELEV
;
A
#
# COMPACT_ATOMS: atom_id res chain seq x y z
N SER A 1 -48.58 -7.40 13.25
CA SER A 1 -47.36 -7.07 14.04
C SER A 1 -46.14 -7.85 13.56
N HIS A 2 -45.63 -7.57 12.33
CA HIS A 2 -44.42 -8.22 11.79
C HIS A 2 -43.45 -7.22 11.11
N ARG A 3 -43.33 -6.00 11.66
CA ARG A 3 -42.41 -4.98 11.06
C ARG A 3 -41.19 -4.58 11.93
N THR A 4 -41.01 -5.18 13.11
CA THR A 4 -39.94 -4.78 14.04
C THR A 4 -38.62 -5.56 13.87
N GLY A 5 -38.61 -6.76 13.30
CA GLY A 5 -37.43 -7.60 13.21
C GLY A 5 -36.41 -7.16 12.15
N ALA A 6 -36.84 -6.54 11.06
CA ALA A 6 -35.93 -6.14 9.96
C ALA A 6 -35.11 -4.88 10.28
N SER A 7 -35.61 -3.98 11.15
CA SER A 7 -34.90 -2.75 11.51
C SER A 7 -33.85 -2.98 12.60
N GLU A 8 -34.02 -3.95 13.47
CA GLU A 8 -33.04 -4.31 14.51
C GLU A 8 -31.85 -5.06 13.92
N HIS A 9 -32.10 -6.00 13.00
CA HIS A 9 -31.00 -6.69 12.27
C HIS A 9 -30.17 -5.75 11.42
N GLY A 10 -30.77 -4.73 10.81
CA GLY A 10 -30.07 -3.71 10.06
C GLY A 10 -29.20 -2.80 10.94
N LYS A 11 -29.67 -2.46 12.15
CA LYS A 11 -28.90 -1.68 13.13
C LYS A 11 -27.71 -2.46 13.69
N ASP A 12 -27.88 -3.72 14.02
CA ASP A 12 -26.82 -4.60 14.52
C ASP A 12 -25.73 -4.80 13.46
N ALA A 13 -26.11 -5.03 12.20
CA ALA A 13 -25.17 -5.16 11.08
C ALA A 13 -24.37 -3.87 10.84
N SER A 14 -25.03 -2.70 10.94
CA SER A 14 -24.39 -1.39 10.81
C SER A 14 -23.43 -1.10 11.96
N GLN A 15 -23.81 -1.38 13.20
CA GLN A 15 -22.96 -1.22 14.38
C GLN A 15 -21.73 -2.13 14.32
N ARG A 16 -21.89 -3.35 13.84
CA ARG A 16 -20.80 -4.31 13.66
C ARG A 16 -19.83 -3.88 12.58
N ALA A 17 -20.31 -3.32 11.48
CA ALA A 17 -19.49 -2.75 10.42
C ALA A 17 -18.68 -1.53 10.92
N GLU A 18 -19.30 -0.64 11.70
CA GLU A 18 -18.60 0.51 12.30
C GLU A 18 -17.52 0.07 13.29
N LEU A 19 -17.80 -0.94 14.13
CA LEU A 19 -16.81 -1.51 15.03
C LEU A 19 -15.63 -2.11 14.28
N LYS A 20 -15.89 -2.86 13.21
CA LYS A 20 -14.86 -3.45 12.37
C LYS A 20 -13.94 -2.38 11.77
N GLU A 21 -14.48 -1.29 11.25
CA GLU A 21 -13.72 -0.17 10.72
C GLU A 21 -12.85 0.48 11.80
N ARG A 22 -13.37 0.68 13.01
CA ARG A 22 -12.62 1.22 14.14
C ARG A 22 -11.49 0.30 14.57
N ILE A 23 -11.72 -1.00 14.59
CA ILE A 23 -10.69 -2.00 14.89
C ILE A 23 -9.56 -1.92 13.85
N ILE A 24 -9.90 -1.91 12.58
CA ILE A 24 -8.93 -1.81 11.48
C ILE A 24 -8.11 -0.53 11.57
N ALA A 25 -8.76 0.61 11.79
CA ALA A 25 -8.06 1.90 11.90
C ALA A 25 -7.09 1.92 13.10
N THR A 26 -7.51 1.47 14.26
CA THR A 26 -6.69 1.42 15.47
C THR A 26 -5.52 0.43 15.31
N ALA A 27 -5.78 -0.75 14.77
CA ALA A 27 -4.76 -1.77 14.54
C ALA A 27 -3.74 -1.30 13.49
N THR A 28 -4.18 -0.69 12.40
CA THR A 28 -3.29 -0.15 11.36
C THR A 28 -2.33 0.87 11.93
N GLU A 29 -2.82 1.82 12.70
CA GLU A 29 -1.98 2.83 13.36
C GLU A 29 -0.99 2.19 14.32
N ALA A 30 -1.43 1.25 15.15
CA ALA A 30 -0.56 0.56 16.09
C ALA A 30 0.55 -0.24 15.38
N PHE A 31 0.20 -1.00 14.35
CA PHE A 31 1.16 -1.81 13.58
C PHE A 31 2.17 -0.95 12.85
N THR A 32 1.74 0.13 12.22
CA THR A 32 2.63 1.00 11.44
C THR A 32 3.53 1.86 12.31
N THR A 33 3.09 2.26 13.49
CA THR A 33 3.89 3.10 14.41
C THR A 33 4.84 2.31 15.30
N LYS A 34 4.48 1.08 15.69
CA LYS A 34 5.23 0.28 16.69
C LYS A 34 5.77 -1.05 16.14
N GLY A 35 5.43 -1.43 14.93
CA GLY A 35 5.70 -2.75 14.38
C GLY A 35 4.60 -3.76 14.72
N ILE A 36 4.56 -4.88 13.98
CA ILE A 36 3.48 -5.86 14.10
C ILE A 36 3.71 -6.78 15.30
N LYS A 37 4.94 -7.27 15.45
CA LYS A 37 5.28 -8.26 16.48
C LYS A 37 5.03 -7.76 17.90
N SER A 38 5.28 -6.48 18.17
CA SER A 38 5.15 -5.87 19.49
C SER A 38 3.71 -5.60 19.92
N ILE A 39 2.75 -5.62 19.00
CA ILE A 39 1.34 -5.35 19.26
C ILE A 39 0.57 -6.65 19.39
N THR A 40 -0.15 -6.81 20.51
CA THR A 40 -1.01 -7.96 20.78
C THR A 40 -2.48 -7.61 20.52
N MET A 41 -3.32 -8.66 20.40
CA MET A 41 -4.78 -8.47 20.34
C MET A 41 -5.31 -7.80 21.60
N ASP A 42 -4.72 -8.07 22.76
CA ASP A 42 -5.07 -7.43 24.03
C ASP A 42 -4.79 -5.92 24.00
N ASP A 43 -3.66 -5.51 23.42
CA ASP A 43 -3.31 -4.09 23.25
C ASP A 43 -4.34 -3.36 22.39
N ILE A 44 -4.79 -3.98 21.32
CA ILE A 44 -5.81 -3.41 20.40
C ILE A 44 -7.16 -3.29 21.11
N ALA A 45 -7.60 -4.33 21.81
CA ALA A 45 -8.85 -4.32 22.56
C ALA A 45 -8.82 -3.22 23.65
N ALA A 46 -7.72 -3.09 24.37
CA ALA A 46 -7.53 -2.05 25.39
C ALA A 46 -7.59 -0.64 24.79
N ALA A 47 -6.94 -0.41 23.66
CA ALA A 47 -6.93 0.88 22.97
C ALA A 47 -8.35 1.30 22.50
N LEU A 48 -9.19 0.33 22.17
CA LEU A 48 -10.57 0.55 21.72
C LEU A 48 -11.58 0.61 22.87
N GLY A 49 -11.18 0.23 24.07
CA GLY A 49 -12.09 0.10 25.21
C GLY A 49 -13.12 -1.03 25.05
N ILE A 50 -12.79 -2.07 24.33
CA ILE A 50 -13.62 -3.27 24.14
C ILE A 50 -13.00 -4.48 24.84
N SER A 51 -13.84 -5.50 25.09
CA SER A 51 -13.33 -6.75 25.63
C SER A 51 -12.56 -7.55 24.58
N LYS A 52 -11.62 -8.35 25.04
CA LYS A 52 -10.90 -9.32 24.20
C LYS A 52 -11.86 -10.23 23.44
N ARG A 53 -12.93 -10.69 24.12
CA ARG A 53 -13.96 -11.52 23.51
C ARG A 53 -14.65 -10.82 22.33
N THR A 54 -15.01 -9.56 22.48
CA THR A 54 -15.63 -8.76 21.42
C THR A 54 -14.70 -8.64 20.22
N LEU A 55 -13.41 -8.40 20.43
CA LEU A 55 -12.41 -8.35 19.37
C LEU A 55 -12.33 -9.68 18.61
N TYR A 56 -12.25 -10.81 19.31
CA TYR A 56 -12.17 -12.13 18.70
C TYR A 56 -13.46 -12.59 18.02
N GLU A 57 -14.60 -12.01 18.36
CA GLU A 57 -15.85 -12.20 17.60
C GLU A 57 -15.81 -11.56 16.21
N VAL A 58 -15.02 -10.50 16.02
CA VAL A 58 -14.85 -9.80 14.73
C VAL A 58 -13.67 -10.37 13.93
N PHE A 59 -12.55 -10.62 14.58
CA PHE A 59 -11.34 -11.15 13.95
C PHE A 59 -10.85 -12.39 14.69
N VAL A 60 -10.75 -13.51 13.98
CA VAL A 60 -10.38 -14.81 14.57
C VAL A 60 -8.96 -14.81 15.16
N ASP A 61 -8.04 -14.06 14.57
CA ASP A 61 -6.67 -13.93 15.03
C ASP A 61 -6.02 -12.62 14.53
N LYS A 62 -4.81 -12.37 14.98
CA LYS A 62 -4.01 -11.20 14.61
C LYS A 62 -3.68 -11.16 13.11
N GLU A 63 -3.40 -12.31 12.50
CA GLU A 63 -3.07 -12.39 11.06
C GLU A 63 -4.26 -11.99 10.18
N SER A 64 -5.48 -12.43 10.54
CA SER A 64 -6.71 -12.02 9.87
C SER A 64 -6.96 -10.53 9.98
N LEU A 65 -6.71 -9.95 11.15
CA LEU A 65 -6.79 -8.50 11.37
C LEU A 65 -5.75 -7.75 10.53
N LEU A 66 -4.51 -8.21 10.54
CA LEU A 66 -3.43 -7.64 9.74
C LEU A 66 -3.77 -7.66 8.25
N LYS A 67 -4.30 -8.76 7.76
CA LYS A 67 -4.77 -8.90 6.37
C LYS A 67 -5.77 -7.80 6.00
N ASP A 68 -6.79 -7.59 6.83
CA ASP A 68 -7.80 -6.56 6.58
C ASP A 68 -7.25 -5.14 6.70
N CYS A 69 -6.27 -4.91 7.58
CA CYS A 69 -5.53 -3.65 7.63
C CYS A 69 -4.81 -3.36 6.29
N ILE A 70 -4.10 -4.33 5.76
CA ILE A 70 -3.38 -4.20 4.49
C ILE A 70 -4.36 -3.99 3.32
N LEU A 71 -5.44 -4.76 3.26
CA LEU A 71 -6.48 -4.60 2.21
C LEU A 71 -7.11 -3.21 2.24
N THR A 72 -7.38 -2.67 3.42
CA THR A 72 -7.94 -1.33 3.59
C THR A 72 -6.97 -0.25 3.09
N VAL A 73 -5.70 -0.33 3.48
CA VAL A 73 -4.66 0.60 3.02
C VAL A 73 -4.50 0.52 1.49
N GLN A 74 -4.52 -0.68 0.92
CA GLN A 74 -4.44 -0.87 -0.52
C GLN A 74 -5.64 -0.27 -1.26
N ALA A 75 -6.86 -0.45 -0.73
CA ALA A 75 -8.08 0.11 -1.32
C ALA A 75 -8.04 1.65 -1.31
N GLU A 76 -7.61 2.26 -0.21
CA GLU A 76 -7.44 3.72 -0.10
C GLU A 76 -6.39 4.24 -1.09
N ARG A 77 -5.29 3.53 -1.24
CA ARG A 77 -4.24 3.85 -2.21
C ARG A 77 -4.76 3.77 -3.65
N ASP A 78 -5.51 2.74 -3.99
CA ASP A 78 -6.09 2.56 -5.32
C ASP A 78 -7.05 3.70 -5.66
N GLN A 79 -7.91 4.08 -4.72
CA GLN A 79 -8.82 5.20 -4.89
C GLN A 79 -8.05 6.51 -5.11
N TYR A 80 -7.03 6.76 -4.32
CA TYR A 80 -6.16 7.92 -4.49
C TYR A 80 -5.48 7.95 -5.86
N LEU A 81 -4.92 6.84 -6.30
CA LEU A 81 -4.26 6.74 -7.61
C LEU A 81 -5.25 6.94 -8.77
N GLN A 82 -6.47 6.43 -8.64
CA GLN A 82 -7.52 6.64 -9.63
C GLN A 82 -7.87 8.13 -9.76
N GLU A 83 -8.04 8.82 -8.64
CA GLU A 83 -8.30 10.26 -8.62
C GLU A 83 -7.15 11.07 -9.24
N VAL A 84 -5.91 10.73 -8.88
CA VAL A 84 -4.70 11.36 -9.47
C VAL A 84 -4.65 11.14 -10.98
N TYR A 85 -4.91 9.91 -11.43
CA TYR A 85 -4.90 9.59 -12.86
C TYR A 85 -5.94 10.40 -13.63
N GLU A 86 -7.15 10.53 -13.10
CA GLU A 86 -8.24 11.29 -13.73
C GLU A 86 -7.96 12.79 -13.80
N GLN A 87 -7.24 13.35 -12.82
CA GLN A 87 -6.94 14.78 -12.73
C GLN A 87 -5.61 15.18 -13.39
N SER A 88 -4.75 14.21 -13.70
CA SER A 88 -3.42 14.47 -14.25
C SER A 88 -3.45 14.72 -15.75
N HIS A 89 -2.60 15.61 -16.22
CA HIS A 89 -2.45 15.95 -17.64
C HIS A 89 -1.47 15.04 -18.37
N ASN A 90 -0.54 14.42 -17.66
CA ASN A 90 0.45 13.52 -18.22
C ASN A 90 0.93 12.49 -17.18
N VAL A 91 1.70 11.50 -17.67
CA VAL A 91 2.21 10.42 -16.81
C VAL A 91 3.21 10.90 -15.74
N LEU A 92 3.92 12.01 -15.96
CA LEU A 92 4.85 12.54 -14.97
C LEU A 92 4.15 13.04 -13.72
N GLU A 93 3.00 13.70 -13.86
CA GLU A 93 2.20 14.14 -12.72
C GLU A 93 1.74 12.93 -11.89
N VAL A 94 1.36 11.83 -12.54
CA VAL A 94 1.00 10.59 -11.85
C VAL A 94 2.20 10.00 -11.09
N ILE A 95 3.36 9.91 -11.73
CA ILE A 95 4.59 9.40 -11.11
C ILE A 95 4.99 10.23 -9.89
N LEU A 96 4.95 11.55 -9.99
CA LEU A 96 5.27 12.44 -8.88
C LEU A 96 4.31 12.26 -7.70
N ALA A 97 3.02 12.12 -7.98
CA ALA A 97 2.02 11.86 -6.93
C ALA A 97 2.24 10.50 -6.25
N VAL A 98 2.51 9.45 -7.01
CA VAL A 98 2.85 8.11 -6.49
C VAL A 98 4.11 8.18 -5.62
N PHE A 99 5.14 8.87 -6.10
CA PHE A 99 6.40 9.06 -5.39
C PHE A 99 6.18 9.76 -4.04
N GLN A 100 5.49 10.89 -4.04
CA GLN A 100 5.18 11.65 -2.83
C GLN A 100 4.37 10.81 -1.83
N LYS A 101 3.38 10.06 -2.31
CA LYS A 101 2.57 9.17 -1.47
C LYS A 101 3.40 8.06 -0.83
N SER A 102 4.33 7.49 -1.58
CA SER A 102 5.25 6.46 -1.07
C SER A 102 6.22 7.02 -0.02
N ILE A 103 6.75 8.20 -0.23
CA ILE A 103 7.61 8.88 0.75
C ILE A 103 6.86 9.17 2.06
N GLU A 104 5.62 9.66 1.97
CA GLU A 104 4.77 9.86 3.16
C GLU A 104 4.55 8.55 3.92
N MET A 105 4.28 7.47 3.20
CA MET A 105 4.11 6.15 3.81
C MET A 105 5.38 5.71 4.55
N PHE A 106 6.56 5.85 3.95
CA PHE A 106 7.83 5.49 4.59
C PHE A 106 8.12 6.36 5.81
N HIS A 107 7.78 7.64 5.80
CA HIS A 107 7.93 8.52 6.96
C HIS A 107 7.01 8.13 8.14
N LYS A 108 5.79 7.69 7.83
CA LYS A 108 4.78 7.32 8.85
C LYS A 108 4.94 5.90 9.37
N THR A 109 5.69 5.05 8.67
CA THR A 109 5.78 3.63 8.98
C THR A 109 7.11 3.31 9.66
N ASN A 110 7.04 2.71 10.84
CA ASN A 110 8.22 2.24 11.53
C ASN A 110 8.90 1.10 10.75
N LYS A 111 10.21 1.12 10.70
CA LYS A 111 11.02 0.08 10.05
C LYS A 111 10.65 -1.34 10.52
N ARG A 112 10.27 -1.49 11.79
CA ARG A 112 9.86 -2.78 12.37
C ARG A 112 8.63 -3.38 11.67
N PHE A 113 7.72 -2.56 11.16
CA PHE A 113 6.59 -3.05 10.39
C PHE A 113 7.06 -3.85 9.16
N PHE A 114 8.01 -3.32 8.41
CA PHE A 114 8.56 -3.98 7.23
C PHE A 114 9.40 -5.22 7.57
N GLU A 115 10.10 -5.20 8.68
CA GLU A 115 10.85 -6.36 9.18
C GLU A 115 9.90 -7.49 9.61
N ASP A 116 8.80 -7.13 10.27
CA ASP A 116 7.85 -8.09 10.84
C ASP A 116 6.92 -8.70 9.80
N ILE A 117 6.54 -7.96 8.74
CA ILE A 117 5.56 -8.42 7.75
C ILE A 117 5.97 -9.75 7.08
N LYS A 118 7.25 -9.99 6.94
CA LYS A 118 7.79 -11.25 6.40
C LYS A 118 7.46 -12.48 7.25
N LYS A 119 7.17 -12.29 8.53
CA LYS A 119 6.81 -13.36 9.47
C LYS A 119 5.34 -13.78 9.37
N TYR A 120 4.58 -13.10 8.51
CA TYR A 120 3.19 -13.37 8.21
C TYR A 120 3.03 -13.76 6.73
N PRO A 121 3.42 -14.99 6.36
CA PRO A 121 3.58 -15.38 4.95
C PRO A 121 2.30 -15.28 4.13
N LYS A 122 1.14 -15.53 4.72
CA LYS A 122 -0.15 -15.39 4.01
C LYS A 122 -0.41 -13.95 3.58
N VAL A 123 -0.13 -12.99 4.46
CA VAL A 123 -0.30 -11.56 4.17
C VAL A 123 0.76 -11.08 3.18
N TYR A 124 2.00 -11.48 3.40
CA TYR A 124 3.12 -11.12 2.52
C TYR A 124 2.91 -11.63 1.10
N ASN A 125 2.48 -12.89 0.94
CA ASN A 125 2.19 -13.49 -0.37
C ASN A 125 1.00 -12.80 -1.05
N MET A 126 -0.03 -12.44 -0.30
CA MET A 126 -1.17 -11.66 -0.81
C MET A 126 -0.72 -10.33 -1.40
N MET A 127 0.20 -9.63 -0.75
CA MET A 127 0.77 -8.37 -1.26
C MET A 127 1.54 -8.57 -2.56
N LYS A 128 2.31 -9.66 -2.67
CA LYS A 128 3.04 -10.02 -3.89
C LYS A 128 2.12 -10.38 -5.04
N GLU A 129 1.13 -11.23 -4.83
CA GLU A 129 0.15 -11.64 -5.84
C GLU A 129 -0.61 -10.46 -6.41
N ARG A 130 -0.97 -9.49 -5.57
CA ARG A 130 -1.62 -8.27 -6.03
C ARG A 130 -0.72 -7.44 -6.96
N SER A 131 0.55 -7.29 -6.61
CA SER A 131 1.53 -6.60 -7.46
C SER A 131 1.62 -7.22 -8.86
N GLU A 132 1.53 -8.54 -8.95
CA GLU A 132 1.50 -9.27 -10.24
C GLU A 132 0.20 -9.02 -11.02
N SER A 133 -0.96 -8.98 -10.35
CA SER A 133 -2.26 -8.76 -11.00
C SER A 133 -2.42 -7.37 -11.59
N ASP A 134 -1.70 -6.37 -11.09
CA ASP A 134 -1.74 -4.99 -11.57
C ASP A 134 -0.82 -4.74 -12.80
N SER A 135 -0.13 -5.75 -13.30
CA SER A 135 0.81 -5.64 -14.43
C SER A 135 0.23 -5.05 -15.70
N GLU A 136 -1.01 -5.40 -16.07
CA GLU A 136 -1.67 -4.88 -17.28
C GLU A 136 -1.91 -3.36 -17.19
N LYS A 137 -2.33 -2.88 -16.03
CA LYS A 137 -2.53 -1.45 -15.77
C LYS A 137 -1.20 -0.69 -15.86
N THR A 138 -0.16 -1.25 -15.30
CA THR A 138 1.18 -0.68 -15.33
C THR A 138 1.73 -0.61 -16.75
N MET A 139 1.54 -1.67 -17.56
CA MET A 139 1.94 -1.68 -18.96
C MET A 139 1.18 -0.63 -19.78
N SER A 140 -0.12 -0.50 -19.56
CA SER A 140 -0.94 0.54 -20.23
C SER A 140 -0.45 1.95 -19.86
N PHE A 141 -0.06 2.17 -18.63
CA PHE A 141 0.51 3.42 -18.15
C PHE A 141 1.83 3.74 -18.85
N PHE A 142 2.73 2.78 -18.99
CA PHE A 142 3.98 2.97 -19.74
C PHE A 142 3.73 3.29 -21.23
N MET A 143 2.79 2.61 -21.85
CA MET A 143 2.44 2.89 -23.25
C MET A 143 1.85 4.28 -23.43
N LEU A 144 1.05 4.75 -22.48
CA LEU A 144 0.55 6.12 -22.49
C LEU A 144 1.70 7.14 -22.43
N GLY A 145 2.70 6.88 -21.59
CA GLY A 145 3.89 7.73 -21.50
C GLY A 145 4.70 7.77 -22.80
N VAL A 146 4.76 6.66 -23.52
CA VAL A 146 5.38 6.62 -24.86
C VAL A 146 4.58 7.47 -25.85
N GLU A 147 3.25 7.35 -25.89
CA GLU A 147 2.37 8.17 -26.73
C GLU A 147 2.51 9.67 -26.43
N GLN A 148 2.68 10.04 -25.17
CA GLN A 148 2.90 11.42 -24.75
C GLN A 148 4.31 11.95 -25.07
N GLY A 149 5.19 11.10 -25.57
CA GLY A 149 6.57 11.45 -25.85
C GLY A 149 7.47 11.63 -24.62
N ILE A 150 6.99 11.18 -23.46
CA ILE A 150 7.69 11.31 -22.16
C ILE A 150 8.61 10.11 -21.92
N PHE A 151 8.15 8.90 -22.26
CA PHE A 151 8.95 7.68 -22.17
C PHE A 151 9.49 7.27 -23.53
N ARG A 152 10.69 6.69 -23.52
CA ARG A 152 11.38 6.19 -24.70
C ARG A 152 10.65 4.97 -25.27
N SER A 153 10.52 4.89 -26.58
CA SER A 153 9.88 3.77 -27.29
C SER A 153 10.78 2.54 -27.43
N ASP A 154 12.08 2.67 -27.18
CA ASP A 154 13.09 1.61 -27.31
C ASP A 154 13.33 0.82 -26.02
N VAL A 155 12.52 1.04 -25.00
CA VAL A 155 12.62 0.37 -23.69
C VAL A 155 11.74 -0.88 -23.68
N ASN A 156 12.26 -1.97 -23.13
CA ASN A 156 11.45 -3.15 -22.82
C ASN A 156 10.72 -2.95 -21.48
N PHE A 157 9.50 -2.44 -21.54
CA PHE A 157 8.71 -2.13 -20.36
C PHE A 157 8.25 -3.36 -19.58
N ALA A 158 8.22 -4.54 -20.17
CA ALA A 158 7.95 -5.78 -19.45
C ALA A 158 9.07 -6.06 -18.43
N ILE A 159 10.32 -5.83 -18.82
CA ILE A 159 11.48 -5.95 -17.92
C ILE A 159 11.48 -4.84 -16.86
N VAL A 160 11.21 -3.61 -17.25
CA VAL A 160 11.13 -2.47 -16.31
C VAL A 160 10.02 -2.72 -15.28
N ASN A 161 8.86 -3.21 -15.70
CA ASN A 161 7.76 -3.55 -14.80
C ASN A 161 8.17 -4.63 -13.80
N LEU A 162 8.87 -5.67 -14.24
CA LEU A 162 9.41 -6.71 -13.36
C LEU A 162 10.34 -6.12 -12.30
N LEU A 163 11.27 -5.26 -12.70
CA LEU A 163 12.22 -4.61 -11.78
C LEU A 163 11.53 -3.69 -10.78
N VAL A 164 10.52 -2.94 -11.22
CA VAL A 164 9.73 -2.07 -10.33
C VAL A 164 8.95 -2.90 -9.30
N ARG A 165 8.40 -4.04 -9.69
CA ARG A 165 7.74 -4.95 -8.75
C ARG A 165 8.71 -5.54 -7.72
N GLU A 166 9.92 -5.89 -8.14
CA GLU A 166 10.93 -6.49 -7.27
C GLU A 166 11.63 -5.49 -6.33
N GLN A 167 11.42 -4.19 -6.49
CA GLN A 167 12.05 -3.19 -5.61
C GLN A 167 11.70 -3.37 -4.15
N PHE A 168 10.48 -3.83 -3.84
CA PHE A 168 10.06 -4.13 -2.47
C PHE A 168 10.87 -5.29 -1.87
N ASP A 169 11.16 -6.32 -2.67
CA ASP A 169 12.03 -7.42 -2.25
C ASP A 169 13.47 -6.94 -1.97
N VAL A 170 13.97 -6.01 -2.76
CA VAL A 170 15.29 -5.39 -2.50
C VAL A 170 15.29 -4.67 -1.15
N LEU A 171 14.25 -3.88 -0.84
CA LEU A 171 14.14 -3.17 0.43
C LEU A 171 14.01 -4.12 1.63
N LEU A 172 13.24 -5.19 1.49
CA LEU A 172 12.89 -6.08 2.60
C LEU A 172 13.84 -7.26 2.79
N ASN A 173 14.44 -7.77 1.71
CA ASN A 173 15.18 -9.03 1.71
C ASN A 173 16.68 -8.91 1.46
N THR A 174 17.20 -7.69 1.35
CA THR A 174 18.64 -7.43 1.28
C THR A 174 19.10 -6.60 2.47
N ASP A 175 20.41 -6.54 2.68
CA ASP A 175 21.02 -5.77 3.76
C ASP A 175 21.14 -4.27 3.45
N VAL A 176 20.64 -3.81 2.30
CA VAL A 176 20.79 -2.42 1.86
C VAL A 176 20.19 -1.43 2.86
N CYS A 177 19.10 -1.77 3.51
CA CYS A 177 18.46 -0.90 4.51
C CYS A 177 19.09 -0.99 5.91
N ASN A 178 20.11 -1.79 6.12
CA ASN A 178 20.97 -1.73 7.30
C ASN A 178 21.95 -0.55 7.24
N GLU A 179 22.32 -0.14 6.03
CA GLU A 179 23.26 0.95 5.79
C GLU A 179 22.56 2.25 5.36
N TYR A 180 21.50 2.14 4.57
CA TYR A 180 20.74 3.27 4.04
C TYR A 180 19.29 3.23 4.52
N SER A 181 18.62 4.38 4.65
CA SER A 181 17.20 4.43 4.98
C SER A 181 16.32 3.89 3.84
N PHE A 182 15.11 3.42 4.16
CA PHE A 182 14.14 3.01 3.15
C PHE A 182 13.86 4.11 2.12
N ILE A 183 13.74 5.35 2.58
CA ILE A 183 13.48 6.51 1.71
C ILE A 183 14.63 6.71 0.74
N GLU A 184 15.87 6.70 1.21
CA GLU A 184 17.04 6.89 0.36
C GLU A 184 17.18 5.81 -0.70
N VAL A 185 16.98 4.55 -0.34
CA VAL A 185 17.01 3.43 -1.29
C VAL A 185 15.87 3.53 -2.30
N TYR A 186 14.66 3.81 -1.85
CA TYR A 186 13.50 3.98 -2.73
C TYR A 186 13.69 5.13 -3.72
N GLU A 187 14.14 6.29 -3.26
CA GLU A 187 14.45 7.44 -4.12
C GLU A 187 15.50 7.10 -5.17
N SER A 188 16.58 6.46 -4.76
CA SER A 188 17.66 6.09 -5.68
C SER A 188 17.20 5.14 -6.78
N ILE A 189 16.38 4.14 -6.44
CA ILE A 189 15.79 3.20 -7.40
C ILE A 189 14.85 3.93 -8.35
N MET A 190 13.93 4.72 -7.85
CA MET A 190 12.92 5.40 -8.64
C MET A 190 13.54 6.44 -9.58
N PHE A 191 14.49 7.25 -9.10
CA PHE A 191 15.20 8.20 -9.94
C PHE A 191 15.95 7.53 -11.07
N THR A 192 16.63 6.42 -10.79
CA THR A 192 17.36 5.66 -11.80
C THR A 192 16.43 5.14 -12.90
N TYR A 193 15.28 4.56 -12.51
CA TYR A 193 14.31 4.06 -13.49
C TYR A 193 13.65 5.17 -14.29
N ILE A 194 13.20 6.22 -13.66
CA ILE A 194 12.53 7.34 -14.33
C ILE A 194 13.47 8.01 -15.33
N ARG A 195 14.71 8.28 -14.94
CA ARG A 195 15.72 8.83 -15.87
C ARG A 195 16.03 7.88 -17.02
N GLY A 196 16.18 6.59 -16.73
CA GLY A 196 16.53 5.58 -17.74
C GLY A 196 15.46 5.39 -18.80
N ILE A 197 14.19 5.56 -18.47
CA ILE A 197 13.07 5.37 -19.41
C ILE A 197 12.57 6.67 -20.05
N SER A 198 13.03 7.83 -19.59
CA SER A 198 12.57 9.13 -20.06
C SER A 198 13.29 9.59 -21.33
N THR A 199 12.54 10.27 -22.21
CA THR A 199 13.10 11.06 -23.31
C THR A 199 13.71 12.33 -22.79
N GLU A 200 14.41 13.10 -23.65
CA GLU A 200 14.91 14.45 -23.30
C GLU A 200 13.76 15.37 -22.85
N LYS A 201 12.61 15.32 -23.53
CA LYS A 201 11.40 16.05 -23.14
C LYS A 201 10.92 15.64 -21.76
N GLY A 202 10.83 14.33 -21.49
CA GLY A 202 10.43 13.80 -20.18
C GLY A 202 11.42 14.19 -19.08
N ALA A 203 12.71 14.08 -19.32
CA ALA A 203 13.74 14.47 -18.36
C ALA A 203 13.71 15.97 -18.05
N HIS A 204 13.47 16.82 -19.05
CA HIS A 204 13.33 18.26 -18.86
C HIS A 204 12.11 18.62 -18.00
N GLU A 205 10.98 17.99 -18.22
CA GLU A 205 9.76 18.21 -17.41
C GLU A 205 9.93 17.74 -15.95
N LEU A 206 10.82 16.77 -15.68
CA LEU A 206 11.14 16.32 -14.31
C LEU A 206 11.96 17.33 -13.52
N GLU A 207 12.74 18.19 -14.19
CA GLU A 207 13.61 19.19 -13.56
C GLU A 207 12.88 20.52 -13.25
N VAL A 208 11.66 20.70 -13.74
CA VAL A 208 10.80 21.87 -13.52
C VAL A 208 9.80 21.58 -12.39
#